data_50b4de96e8645629fe0b3981844f6a52
#
_entry.id   50b4de96e8645629fe0b3981844f6a52
#
_cell.length_a   1.000
_cell.length_b   1.000
_cell.length_c   1.000
_cell.angle_alpha   90.00
_cell.angle_beta   90.00
_cell.angle_gamma   90.00
#
_symmetry.space_group_name_H-M   'P 1'
#
loop_
_entity.id
_entity.type
_entity.pdbx_description
1 polymer ?
#
loop_
_entity_poly.entity_id
_entity_poly.type
_entity_poly.pdbx_seq_one_letter_code
_entity_poly.pdbx_strand_id
1 'polypeptide(L)'
;MKPLLTPLACALAALCITGCAHGPAAAPATTDLALPTAWAERPGDATPDWAGLLDPQLAALQARALAANRDIALAAQRWKQAQLLVEQSALRWSPSAGVSANASRPVQTQSSTRNVDIGGVTVPVTTATGWSRSYGASVGVSYELDLWDRLAQGTAAQRAQAEAARTDIAAARLSIRSQVAEAYWTLAALQAQRPLAEAQITLTRETLELTRQRVREGKLLPIELDKIAVNLQAAESRLADLSADAQLQRHILALLLDEPLPGPQPDATLPAAAPPRWRLAAPADVLAQRPDVQRARLGVDAALAKLRVSEAERYPRLSFSAGLSTGGTTASDWLAQPLASFAANLVVPMIDWQRLDLQREGARTELDTTALTLRDTLQKALADIESQRIEAERAAQQWQANAGRLREATENERLAQLRYEVGAVARADWLQTRSALLDAQQAEIRLRLTQWLRQSSLFKSLGGA
;
A
#
# COMPACT_ATOMS: atom_id res chain seq x y z
N MET A 1 -18.33 59.65 34.98
CA MET A 1 -17.33 58.71 34.47
C MET A 1 -17.69 58.36 33.03
N LYS A 2 -17.05 59.01 32.05
CA LYS A 2 -17.29 58.76 30.60
C LYS A 2 -16.51 57.51 30.15
N PRO A 3 -17.01 56.69 29.20
CA PRO A 3 -16.48 55.42 28.89
C PRO A 3 -15.21 55.53 28.03
N LEU A 4 -14.07 55.13 28.59
CA LEU A 4 -12.78 54.90 27.90
C LEU A 4 -12.75 53.56 27.09
N LEU A 5 -13.89 52.89 26.93
CA LEU A 5 -14.02 51.59 26.31
C LEU A 5 -14.10 51.62 24.76
N THR A 6 -14.44 52.77 24.18
CA THR A 6 -14.62 52.86 22.71
C THR A 6 -13.32 52.87 21.90
N PRO A 7 -12.19 53.51 22.31
CA PRO A 7 -10.98 53.49 21.51
C PRO A 7 -10.27 52.14 21.54
N LEU A 8 -10.40 51.37 22.64
CA LEU A 8 -9.80 50.03 22.75
C LEU A 8 -10.47 48.98 21.85
N ALA A 9 -11.83 49.10 21.74
CA ALA A 9 -12.59 48.22 20.86
C ALA A 9 -12.32 48.51 19.37
N CYS A 10 -12.14 49.76 18.98
CA CYS A 10 -11.76 50.15 17.62
C CYS A 10 -10.32 49.74 17.28
N ALA A 11 -9.40 49.83 18.22
CA ALA A 11 -8.02 49.37 18.02
C ALA A 11 -7.93 47.84 17.86
N LEU A 12 -8.70 47.07 18.64
CA LEU A 12 -8.80 45.61 18.48
C LEU A 12 -9.45 45.23 17.13
N ALA A 13 -10.50 45.92 16.69
CA ALA A 13 -11.16 45.71 15.43
C ALA A 13 -10.22 46.02 14.23
N ALA A 14 -9.40 47.08 14.32
CA ALA A 14 -8.42 47.43 13.29
C ALA A 14 -7.27 46.42 13.18
N LEU A 15 -6.83 45.81 14.29
CA LEU A 15 -5.83 44.73 14.27
C LEU A 15 -6.38 43.44 13.61
N CYS A 16 -7.68 43.17 13.68
CA CYS A 16 -8.28 41.99 13.04
C CYS A 16 -8.40 42.12 11.51
N ILE A 17 -8.42 43.30 10.93
CA ILE A 17 -8.65 43.52 9.49
C ILE A 17 -7.33 43.38 8.68
N THR A 18 -6.16 43.55 9.30
CA THR A 18 -4.87 43.44 8.62
C THR A 18 -4.30 42.03 8.56
N GLY A 19 -4.99 41.02 9.14
CA GLY A 19 -4.53 39.65 9.27
C GLY A 19 -4.83 38.68 8.12
N CYS A 20 -5.60 39.12 7.10
CA CYS A 20 -6.15 38.21 6.09
C CYS A 20 -5.25 37.90 4.88
N ALA A 21 -3.95 38.20 4.91
CA ALA A 21 -3.05 37.90 3.82
C ALA A 21 -2.12 36.71 4.17
N HIS A 22 -2.68 35.51 4.35
CA HIS A 22 -1.86 34.31 4.23
C HIS A 22 -1.65 34.05 2.74
N GLY A 23 -0.50 34.49 2.20
CA GLY A 23 -0.06 34.06 0.89
C GLY A 23 0.08 32.51 0.88
N PRO A 24 -0.15 31.85 -0.26
CA PRO A 24 0.05 30.42 -0.35
C PRO A 24 1.47 30.10 0.11
N ALA A 25 1.61 29.16 1.07
CA ALA A 25 2.92 28.65 1.45
C ALA A 25 3.62 28.19 0.17
N ALA A 26 4.84 28.69 -0.05
CA ALA A 26 5.62 28.33 -1.24
C ALA A 26 5.73 26.80 -1.29
N ALA A 27 5.43 26.22 -2.46
CA ALA A 27 5.66 24.80 -2.69
C ALA A 27 7.13 24.47 -2.39
N PRO A 28 7.44 23.33 -1.78
CA PRO A 28 8.81 22.97 -1.48
C PRO A 28 9.60 22.92 -2.79
N ALA A 29 10.74 23.61 -2.83
CA ALA A 29 11.61 23.76 -4.01
C ALA A 29 12.16 22.43 -4.57
N THR A 30 11.96 21.32 -3.82
CA THR A 30 12.52 19.99 -4.12
C THR A 30 11.60 19.10 -4.98
N THR A 31 10.39 19.56 -5.36
CA THR A 31 9.44 18.79 -6.18
C THR A 31 9.71 18.85 -7.68
N ASP A 32 10.57 19.76 -8.14
CA ASP A 32 10.92 19.86 -9.57
C ASP A 32 11.88 18.72 -9.97
N LEU A 33 11.31 17.61 -10.44
CA LEU A 33 12.03 16.59 -11.18
C LEU A 33 11.77 16.81 -12.66
N ALA A 34 12.82 17.07 -13.43
CA ALA A 34 12.72 17.09 -14.90
C ALA A 34 12.44 15.65 -15.38
N LEU A 35 11.17 15.37 -15.68
CA LEU A 35 10.76 14.07 -16.24
C LEU A 35 11.14 14.04 -17.74
N PRO A 36 11.58 12.89 -18.27
CA PRO A 36 11.78 12.72 -19.69
C PRO A 36 10.46 12.92 -20.43
N THR A 37 10.51 13.57 -21.59
CA THR A 37 9.33 13.82 -22.43
C THR A 37 8.88 12.59 -23.20
N ALA A 38 9.76 11.62 -23.39
CA ALA A 38 9.49 10.37 -24.10
C ALA A 38 10.32 9.23 -23.50
N TRP A 39 9.86 8.01 -23.72
CA TRP A 39 10.60 6.79 -23.38
C TRP A 39 11.80 6.60 -24.31
N ALA A 40 12.86 5.90 -23.82
CA ALA A 40 14.12 5.74 -24.54
C ALA A 40 14.03 4.97 -25.86
N GLU A 41 12.99 4.16 -26.06
CA GLU A 41 12.81 3.33 -27.26
C GLU A 41 11.43 3.53 -27.93
N ARG A 42 11.31 2.97 -29.15
CA ARG A 42 10.09 3.07 -29.96
C ARG A 42 8.87 2.54 -29.24
N PRO A 43 7.73 3.26 -29.28
CA PRO A 43 6.48 2.79 -28.73
C PRO A 43 6.00 1.52 -29.43
N GLY A 44 5.36 0.62 -28.70
CA GLY A 44 4.63 -0.51 -29.25
C GLY A 44 3.40 -0.06 -30.08
N ASP A 45 2.73 -1.02 -30.73
CA ASP A 45 1.60 -0.74 -31.64
C ASP A 45 0.23 -0.79 -30.95
N ALA A 46 0.13 -1.47 -29.78
CA ALA A 46 -1.10 -1.68 -29.04
C ALA A 46 -1.18 -0.82 -27.78
N THR A 47 -2.37 -0.31 -27.45
CA THR A 47 -2.64 0.28 -26.12
C THR A 47 -2.61 -0.82 -25.06
N PRO A 48 -2.13 -0.52 -23.84
CA PRO A 48 -2.20 -1.49 -22.76
C PRO A 48 -3.67 -1.91 -22.51
N ASP A 49 -3.96 -3.18 -22.72
CA ASP A 49 -5.27 -3.78 -22.46
C ASP A 49 -5.05 -5.08 -21.70
N TRP A 50 -5.29 -5.03 -20.40
CA TRP A 50 -5.19 -6.21 -19.55
C TRP A 50 -6.34 -7.20 -19.80
N ALA A 51 -7.54 -6.69 -20.04
CA ALA A 51 -8.73 -7.54 -20.22
C ALA A 51 -8.61 -8.40 -21.49
N GLY A 52 -8.04 -7.86 -22.55
CA GLY A 52 -7.79 -8.60 -23.80
C GLY A 52 -6.72 -9.69 -23.70
N LEU A 53 -5.94 -9.73 -22.61
CA LEU A 53 -4.93 -10.77 -22.35
C LEU A 53 -5.50 -11.97 -21.58
N LEU A 54 -6.70 -11.85 -21.01
CA LEU A 54 -7.27 -12.85 -20.12
C LEU A 54 -8.10 -13.87 -20.90
N ASP A 55 -7.85 -15.15 -20.65
CA ASP A 55 -8.83 -16.18 -20.99
C ASP A 55 -10.02 -16.13 -20.00
N PRO A 56 -11.18 -16.72 -20.33
CA PRO A 56 -12.38 -16.67 -19.49
C PRO A 56 -12.17 -17.24 -18.08
N GLN A 57 -11.31 -18.26 -17.93
CA GLN A 57 -11.03 -18.88 -16.63
C GLN A 57 -10.18 -17.96 -15.76
N LEU A 58 -9.13 -17.36 -16.32
CA LEU A 58 -8.29 -16.40 -15.61
C LEU A 58 -9.10 -15.17 -15.21
N ALA A 59 -9.95 -14.65 -16.10
CA ALA A 59 -10.85 -13.53 -15.80
C ALA A 59 -11.79 -13.85 -14.62
N ALA A 60 -12.38 -15.05 -14.60
CA ALA A 60 -13.24 -15.50 -13.50
C ALA A 60 -12.46 -15.63 -12.17
N LEU A 61 -11.25 -16.18 -12.19
CA LEU A 61 -10.39 -16.28 -11.01
C LEU A 61 -10.00 -14.89 -10.47
N GLN A 62 -9.66 -13.97 -11.36
CA GLN A 62 -9.35 -12.59 -10.95
C GLN A 62 -10.56 -11.89 -10.35
N ALA A 63 -11.75 -12.04 -10.93
CA ALA A 63 -12.97 -11.45 -10.37
C ALA A 63 -13.26 -11.98 -8.96
N ARG A 64 -13.12 -13.30 -8.75
CA ARG A 64 -13.28 -13.95 -7.43
C ARG A 64 -12.22 -13.44 -6.43
N ALA A 65 -10.96 -13.39 -6.83
CA ALA A 65 -9.88 -12.88 -5.99
C ALA A 65 -10.12 -11.42 -5.57
N LEU A 66 -10.51 -10.56 -6.50
CA LEU A 66 -10.79 -9.15 -6.19
C LEU A 66 -11.98 -8.96 -5.25
N ALA A 67 -12.92 -9.90 -5.22
CA ALA A 67 -14.08 -9.86 -4.32
C ALA A 67 -13.79 -10.44 -2.93
N ALA A 68 -12.94 -11.47 -2.82
CA ALA A 68 -12.76 -12.24 -1.58
C ALA A 68 -11.41 -11.98 -0.88
N ASN A 69 -10.40 -11.42 -1.55
CA ASN A 69 -9.05 -11.34 -1.03
C ASN A 69 -8.93 -10.51 0.24
N ARG A 70 -8.24 -11.06 1.24
CA ARG A 70 -8.07 -10.45 2.58
C ARG A 70 -7.23 -9.18 2.56
N ASP A 71 -6.23 -9.07 1.69
CA ASP A 71 -5.36 -7.88 1.64
C ASP A 71 -6.14 -6.67 1.14
N ILE A 72 -7.04 -6.87 0.16
CA ILE A 72 -7.96 -5.83 -0.32
C ILE A 72 -8.94 -5.44 0.80
N ALA A 73 -9.48 -6.42 1.53
CA ALA A 73 -10.37 -6.17 2.65
C ALA A 73 -9.66 -5.40 3.77
N LEU A 74 -8.41 -5.76 4.11
CA LEU A 74 -7.60 -5.05 5.09
C LEU A 74 -7.31 -3.61 4.65
N ALA A 75 -6.96 -3.38 3.38
CA ALA A 75 -6.77 -2.03 2.84
C ALA A 75 -8.05 -1.20 2.93
N ALA A 76 -9.22 -1.79 2.63
CA ALA A 76 -10.52 -1.14 2.78
C ALA A 76 -10.84 -0.77 4.24
N GLN A 77 -10.51 -1.64 5.21
CA GLN A 77 -10.69 -1.32 6.64
C GLN A 77 -9.75 -0.18 7.10
N ARG A 78 -8.51 -0.15 6.63
CA ARG A 78 -7.57 0.96 6.91
C ARG A 78 -8.08 2.28 6.35
N TRP A 79 -8.62 2.27 5.14
CA TRP A 79 -9.27 3.44 4.56
C TRP A 79 -10.49 3.89 5.40
N LYS A 80 -11.37 2.97 5.80
CA LYS A 80 -12.50 3.27 6.69
C LYS A 80 -12.03 3.87 8.02
N GLN A 81 -10.97 3.34 8.61
CA GLN A 81 -10.37 3.90 9.83
C GLN A 81 -9.88 5.33 9.59
N ALA A 82 -9.22 5.60 8.46
CA ALA A 82 -8.78 6.94 8.10
C ALA A 82 -9.96 7.90 7.89
N GLN A 83 -11.08 7.45 7.29
CA GLN A 83 -12.31 8.25 7.18
C GLN A 83 -12.90 8.61 8.55
N LEU A 84 -12.93 7.68 9.50
CA LEU A 84 -13.38 7.97 10.86
C LEU A 84 -12.51 9.03 11.55
N LEU A 85 -11.19 9.05 11.29
CA LEU A 85 -10.30 10.11 11.79
C LEU A 85 -10.59 11.46 11.14
N VAL A 86 -11.01 11.51 9.87
CA VAL A 86 -11.49 12.74 9.22
C VAL A 86 -12.77 13.23 9.91
N GLU A 87 -13.75 12.35 10.13
CA GLU A 87 -14.99 12.68 10.81
C GLU A 87 -14.72 13.17 12.24
N GLN A 88 -13.87 12.48 12.98
CA GLN A 88 -13.44 12.89 14.31
C GLN A 88 -12.77 14.27 14.32
N SER A 89 -11.92 14.55 13.31
CA SER A 89 -11.31 15.86 13.14
C SER A 89 -12.34 16.95 12.80
N ALA A 90 -13.33 16.62 11.98
CA ALA A 90 -14.41 17.53 11.62
C ALA A 90 -15.33 17.87 12.81
N LEU A 91 -15.51 16.95 13.77
CA LEU A 91 -16.28 17.23 14.98
C LEU A 91 -15.68 18.36 15.84
N ARG A 92 -14.37 18.65 15.70
CA ARG A 92 -13.75 19.81 16.39
C ARG A 92 -14.28 21.16 15.97
N TRP A 93 -14.96 21.23 14.82
CA TRP A 93 -15.65 22.41 14.34
C TRP A 93 -17.03 22.63 15.00
N SER A 94 -17.55 21.59 15.64
CA SER A 94 -18.84 21.65 16.31
C SER A 94 -18.66 22.03 17.77
N PRO A 95 -19.64 22.73 18.36
CA PRO A 95 -19.64 22.95 19.79
C PRO A 95 -19.56 21.63 20.56
N SER A 96 -18.68 21.54 21.53
CA SER A 96 -18.61 20.41 22.45
C SER A 96 -19.50 20.65 23.65
N ALA A 97 -20.30 19.65 24.03
CA ALA A 97 -21.14 19.69 25.21
C ALA A 97 -20.69 18.64 26.20
N GLY A 98 -20.62 19.01 27.46
CA GLY A 98 -20.26 18.10 28.55
C GLY A 98 -21.17 18.25 29.75
N VAL A 99 -21.44 17.13 30.41
CA VAL A 99 -22.14 17.09 31.71
C VAL A 99 -21.17 16.51 32.72
N SER A 100 -20.99 17.15 33.84
CA SER A 100 -20.18 16.63 34.93
C SER A 100 -20.95 16.70 36.26
N ALA A 101 -20.70 15.70 37.08
CA ALA A 101 -21.14 15.71 38.48
C ALA A 101 -19.94 15.39 39.36
N ASN A 102 -19.75 16.14 40.41
CA ASN A 102 -18.64 15.94 41.32
C ASN A 102 -19.09 15.90 42.76
N ALA A 103 -18.48 15.03 43.54
CA ALA A 103 -18.59 15.03 45.00
C ALA A 103 -17.16 15.02 45.55
N SER A 104 -16.83 15.98 46.39
CA SER A 104 -15.52 16.05 47.03
C SER A 104 -15.59 16.24 48.53
N ARG A 105 -14.65 15.64 49.24
CA ARG A 105 -14.48 15.84 50.66
C ARG A 105 -12.97 16.06 50.92
N PRO A 106 -12.59 17.29 51.28
CA PRO A 106 -11.18 17.56 51.62
C PRO A 106 -10.77 16.76 52.85
N VAL A 107 -9.55 16.21 52.81
CA VAL A 107 -8.98 15.41 53.90
C VAL A 107 -8.17 16.25 54.88
N GLN A 108 -7.85 17.50 54.50
CA GLN A 108 -7.12 18.44 55.35
C GLN A 108 -7.99 19.64 55.75
N THR A 109 -7.96 20.00 57.02
CA THR A 109 -8.53 21.24 57.57
C THR A 109 -7.58 22.41 57.29
N GLN A 110 -8.02 23.39 56.52
CA GLN A 110 -7.32 24.69 56.46
C GLN A 110 -7.74 25.52 57.68
N SER A 111 -6.79 25.87 58.54
CA SER A 111 -6.97 26.86 59.56
C SER A 111 -6.43 28.20 59.06
N SER A 112 -7.25 29.22 59.01
CA SER A 112 -6.81 30.59 58.79
C SER A 112 -6.85 31.38 60.08
N THR A 113 -5.74 31.93 60.49
CA THR A 113 -5.62 32.79 61.67
C THR A 113 -5.70 34.24 61.16
N ARG A 114 -6.70 34.99 61.61
CA ARG A 114 -6.83 36.42 61.37
C ARG A 114 -6.70 37.18 62.67
N ASN A 115 -5.81 38.11 62.68
CA ASN A 115 -5.69 39.02 63.84
C ASN A 115 -6.81 40.05 63.84
N VAL A 116 -7.65 40.05 64.87
CA VAL A 116 -8.74 41.03 65.05
C VAL A 116 -8.40 41.90 66.21
N ASP A 117 -8.41 43.23 66.04
CA ASP A 117 -8.18 44.21 67.10
C ASP A 117 -9.49 44.51 67.80
N ILE A 118 -9.57 44.22 69.09
CA ILE A 118 -10.75 44.48 69.93
C ILE A 118 -10.30 45.39 71.04
N GLY A 119 -10.53 46.69 70.91
CA GLY A 119 -10.26 47.67 71.98
C GLY A 119 -8.74 47.88 72.26
N GLY A 120 -7.89 47.80 71.24
CA GLY A 120 -6.44 48.00 71.37
C GLY A 120 -5.64 46.74 71.76
N VAL A 121 -6.33 45.57 71.83
CA VAL A 121 -5.70 44.26 72.04
C VAL A 121 -5.88 43.42 70.80
N THR A 122 -4.80 43.06 70.13
CA THR A 122 -4.78 42.17 68.98
C THR A 122 -4.99 40.73 69.41
N VAL A 123 -6.16 40.15 69.08
CA VAL A 123 -6.48 38.76 69.41
C VAL A 123 -6.40 37.91 68.14
N PRO A 124 -5.60 36.86 68.06
CA PRO A 124 -5.59 35.96 66.93
C PRO A 124 -6.85 35.09 66.96
N VAL A 125 -7.76 35.29 66.01
CA VAL A 125 -8.91 34.45 65.83
C VAL A 125 -8.62 33.44 64.76
N THR A 126 -8.46 32.16 65.16
CA THR A 126 -8.25 31.04 64.22
C THR A 126 -9.61 30.45 63.87
N THR A 127 -10.00 30.68 62.65
CA THR A 127 -11.18 30.00 62.08
C THR A 127 -10.71 28.69 61.39
N ALA A 128 -11.02 27.57 62.00
CA ALA A 128 -10.86 26.28 61.37
C ALA A 128 -12.08 26.08 60.43
N THR A 129 -11.84 26.09 59.11
CA THR A 129 -12.85 25.64 58.18
C THR A 129 -12.99 24.13 58.31
N GLY A 130 -14.10 23.72 58.89
CA GLY A 130 -14.41 22.29 59.11
C GLY A 130 -14.54 21.54 57.77
N TRP A 131 -14.55 20.25 57.87
CA TRP A 131 -14.78 19.29 56.76
C TRP A 131 -16.05 19.65 55.99
N SER A 132 -15.95 20.42 54.92
CA SER A 132 -17.10 20.69 54.05
C SER A 132 -17.09 19.72 52.90
N ARG A 133 -18.14 18.93 52.80
CA ARG A 133 -18.40 18.16 51.59
C ARG A 133 -18.88 19.16 50.55
N SER A 134 -18.47 18.98 49.28
CA SER A 134 -19.04 19.72 48.17
C SER A 134 -19.64 18.77 47.16
N TYR A 135 -20.82 19.05 46.76
CA TYR A 135 -21.53 18.35 45.69
C TYR A 135 -21.79 19.37 44.60
N GLY A 136 -21.57 18.99 43.34
CA GLY A 136 -21.81 19.87 42.22
C GLY A 136 -22.22 19.12 40.98
N ALA A 137 -22.97 19.78 40.13
CA ALA A 137 -23.22 19.35 38.78
C ALA A 137 -23.06 20.54 37.83
N SER A 138 -22.56 20.28 36.65
CA SER A 138 -22.46 21.27 35.61
C SER A 138 -22.78 20.68 34.23
N VAL A 139 -23.42 21.52 33.42
CA VAL A 139 -23.62 21.32 31.99
C VAL A 139 -22.93 22.47 31.31
N GLY A 140 -22.04 22.17 30.36
CA GLY A 140 -21.32 23.20 29.63
C GLY A 140 -21.25 22.93 28.15
N VAL A 141 -21.20 23.98 27.37
CA VAL A 141 -20.96 23.97 25.93
C VAL A 141 -19.74 24.85 25.67
N SER A 142 -18.79 24.34 24.87
CA SER A 142 -17.64 25.14 24.43
C SER A 142 -17.48 25.07 22.91
N TYR A 143 -17.04 26.18 22.32
CA TYR A 143 -16.81 26.34 20.90
C TYR A 143 -15.54 27.14 20.64
N GLU A 144 -14.63 26.62 19.85
CA GLU A 144 -13.43 27.33 19.39
C GLU A 144 -13.70 27.95 18.02
N LEU A 145 -13.46 29.25 17.88
CA LEU A 145 -13.58 29.95 16.62
C LEU A 145 -12.28 29.79 15.81
N ASP A 146 -12.35 29.13 14.66
CA ASP A 146 -11.19 28.88 13.80
C ASP A 146 -10.82 30.08 12.93
N LEU A 147 -10.22 31.11 13.55
CA LEU A 147 -9.87 32.37 12.90
C LEU A 147 -8.66 32.22 11.95
N TRP A 148 -7.83 31.23 12.16
CA TRP A 148 -6.55 31.05 11.47
C TRP A 148 -6.48 29.72 10.71
N ASP A 149 -7.63 29.11 10.44
CA ASP A 149 -7.75 27.82 9.73
C ASP A 149 -7.02 26.65 10.39
N ARG A 150 -6.68 26.71 11.68
CA ARG A 150 -5.99 25.65 12.39
C ARG A 150 -6.75 24.32 12.35
N LEU A 151 -8.04 24.37 12.67
CA LEU A 151 -8.93 23.20 12.65
C LEU A 151 -9.20 22.75 11.21
N ALA A 152 -9.38 23.71 10.29
CA ALA A 152 -9.55 23.46 8.86
C ALA A 152 -8.37 22.70 8.27
N GLN A 153 -7.15 23.20 8.48
CA GLN A 153 -5.94 22.55 7.98
C GLN A 153 -5.70 21.21 8.67
N GLY A 154 -6.02 21.07 9.96
CA GLY A 154 -5.96 19.77 10.65
C GLY A 154 -6.88 18.73 9.99
N THR A 155 -8.11 19.14 9.63
CA THR A 155 -9.04 18.26 8.90
C THR A 155 -8.57 17.99 7.46
N ALA A 156 -7.98 18.98 6.78
CA ALA A 156 -7.39 18.81 5.44
C ALA A 156 -6.24 17.79 5.46
N ALA A 157 -5.38 17.82 6.48
CA ALA A 157 -4.32 16.83 6.66
C ALA A 157 -4.88 15.40 6.79
N GLN A 158 -5.94 15.22 7.61
CA GLN A 158 -6.59 13.91 7.75
C GLN A 158 -7.28 13.45 6.46
N ARG A 159 -7.89 14.38 5.69
CA ARG A 159 -8.48 14.05 4.38
C ARG A 159 -7.42 13.56 3.38
N ALA A 160 -6.28 14.25 3.29
CA ALA A 160 -5.19 13.83 2.43
C ALA A 160 -4.66 12.42 2.83
N GLN A 161 -4.56 12.13 4.13
CA GLN A 161 -4.19 10.81 4.63
C GLN A 161 -5.25 9.73 4.31
N ALA A 162 -6.54 10.07 4.39
CA ALA A 162 -7.61 9.14 4.02
C ALA A 162 -7.61 8.83 2.51
N GLU A 163 -7.39 9.84 1.65
CA GLU A 163 -7.23 9.61 0.22
C GLU A 163 -5.95 8.80 -0.09
N ALA A 164 -4.85 9.01 0.63
CA ALA A 164 -3.66 8.17 0.52
C ALA A 164 -3.97 6.70 0.86
N ALA A 165 -4.74 6.44 1.94
CA ALA A 165 -5.18 5.08 2.28
C ALA A 165 -6.13 4.48 1.22
N ARG A 166 -6.88 5.31 0.50
CA ARG A 166 -7.70 4.87 -0.64
C ARG A 166 -6.86 4.39 -1.82
N THR A 167 -5.74 5.04 -2.10
CA THR A 167 -4.83 4.59 -3.17
C THR A 167 -4.21 3.23 -2.86
N ASP A 168 -4.06 2.86 -1.59
CA ASP A 168 -3.59 1.54 -1.17
C ASP A 168 -4.55 0.40 -1.60
N ILE A 169 -5.86 0.67 -1.70
CA ILE A 169 -6.83 -0.30 -2.23
C ILE A 169 -6.57 -0.55 -3.72
N ALA A 170 -6.29 0.51 -4.49
CA ALA A 170 -5.97 0.36 -5.91
C ALA A 170 -4.66 -0.42 -6.11
N ALA A 171 -3.63 -0.11 -5.30
CA ALA A 171 -2.36 -0.84 -5.30
C ALA A 171 -2.53 -2.32 -4.95
N ALA A 172 -3.34 -2.64 -3.93
CA ALA A 172 -3.65 -4.01 -3.55
C ALA A 172 -4.37 -4.76 -4.69
N ARG A 173 -5.40 -4.16 -5.28
CA ARG A 173 -6.12 -4.75 -6.41
C ARG A 173 -5.20 -5.05 -7.60
N LEU A 174 -4.33 -4.11 -7.96
CA LEU A 174 -3.36 -4.29 -9.02
C LEU A 174 -2.39 -5.44 -8.72
N SER A 175 -1.89 -5.50 -7.48
CA SER A 175 -1.00 -6.57 -7.04
C SER A 175 -1.67 -7.94 -7.07
N ILE A 176 -2.92 -8.06 -6.60
CA ILE A 176 -3.68 -9.32 -6.61
C ILE A 176 -3.97 -9.78 -8.04
N ARG A 177 -4.36 -8.86 -8.95
CA ARG A 177 -4.54 -9.19 -10.37
C ARG A 177 -3.28 -9.81 -10.98
N SER A 178 -2.12 -9.20 -10.74
CA SER A 178 -0.85 -9.69 -11.24
C SER A 178 -0.51 -11.07 -10.65
N GLN A 179 -0.64 -11.23 -9.34
CA GLN A 179 -0.32 -12.48 -8.63
C GLN A 179 -1.21 -13.65 -9.08
N VAL A 180 -2.51 -13.41 -9.28
CA VAL A 180 -3.43 -14.44 -9.81
C VAL A 180 -3.02 -14.86 -11.21
N ALA A 181 -2.69 -13.91 -12.10
CA ALA A 181 -2.23 -14.21 -13.45
C ALA A 181 -0.90 -14.98 -13.45
N GLU A 182 0.05 -14.57 -12.62
CA GLU A 182 1.35 -15.25 -12.46
C GLU A 182 1.19 -16.68 -11.97
N ALA A 183 0.37 -16.91 -10.95
CA ALA A 183 0.11 -18.26 -10.43
C ALA A 183 -0.64 -19.13 -11.45
N TYR A 184 -1.62 -18.57 -12.16
CA TYR A 184 -2.38 -19.25 -13.20
C TYR A 184 -1.48 -19.68 -14.39
N TRP A 185 -0.71 -18.77 -14.96
CA TRP A 185 0.17 -19.09 -16.09
C TRP A 185 1.32 -20.01 -15.69
N THR A 186 1.83 -19.89 -14.45
CA THR A 186 2.82 -20.82 -13.92
C THR A 186 2.23 -22.22 -13.81
N LEU A 187 1.01 -22.35 -13.28
CA LEU A 187 0.30 -23.62 -13.22
C LEU A 187 0.07 -24.21 -14.62
N ALA A 188 -0.36 -23.37 -15.58
CA ALA A 188 -0.54 -23.78 -16.98
C ALA A 188 0.75 -24.33 -17.62
N ALA A 189 1.88 -23.65 -17.37
CA ALA A 189 3.18 -24.10 -17.85
C ALA A 189 3.62 -25.43 -17.23
N LEU A 190 3.39 -25.61 -15.92
CA LEU A 190 3.70 -26.86 -15.20
C LEU A 190 2.83 -28.02 -15.72
N GLN A 191 1.54 -27.78 -15.97
CA GLN A 191 0.64 -28.75 -16.57
C GLN A 191 1.08 -29.14 -18.00
N ALA A 192 1.51 -28.15 -18.81
CA ALA A 192 2.01 -28.41 -20.16
C ALA A 192 3.38 -29.13 -20.18
N GLN A 193 4.24 -28.92 -19.18
CA GLN A 193 5.53 -29.61 -19.08
C GLN A 193 5.40 -31.07 -18.62
N ARG A 194 4.36 -31.43 -17.88
CA ARG A 194 4.18 -32.77 -17.33
C ARG A 194 4.20 -33.88 -18.38
N PRO A 195 3.40 -33.86 -19.48
CA PRO A 195 3.41 -34.91 -20.49
C PRO A 195 4.76 -35.01 -21.18
N LEU A 196 5.51 -33.90 -21.33
CA LEU A 196 6.87 -33.95 -21.88
C LEU A 196 7.85 -34.63 -20.93
N ALA A 197 7.73 -34.43 -19.63
CA ALA A 197 8.53 -35.12 -18.63
C ALA A 197 8.22 -36.63 -18.58
N GLU A 198 6.96 -37.01 -18.69
CA GLU A 198 6.52 -38.41 -18.80
C GLU A 198 7.08 -39.09 -20.08
N ALA A 199 7.05 -38.37 -21.21
CA ALA A 199 7.64 -38.82 -22.46
C ALA A 199 9.19 -39.00 -22.33
N GLN A 200 9.86 -38.05 -21.64
CA GLN A 200 11.31 -38.13 -21.38
C GLN A 200 11.66 -39.34 -20.53
N ILE A 201 10.90 -39.68 -19.51
CA ILE A 201 11.06 -40.87 -18.68
C ILE A 201 10.94 -42.14 -19.55
N THR A 202 9.89 -42.20 -20.39
CA THR A 202 9.68 -43.34 -21.29
C THR A 202 10.84 -43.52 -22.24
N LEU A 203 11.31 -42.42 -22.85
CA LEU A 203 12.46 -42.42 -23.75
C LEU A 203 13.75 -42.86 -23.05
N THR A 204 14.00 -42.38 -21.85
CA THR A 204 15.20 -42.72 -21.08
C THR A 204 15.17 -44.20 -20.64
N ARG A 205 14.01 -44.74 -20.27
CA ARG A 205 13.83 -46.17 -19.99
C ARG A 205 14.16 -47.05 -21.20
N GLU A 206 13.68 -46.65 -22.37
CA GLU A 206 13.99 -47.33 -23.61
C GLU A 206 15.48 -47.30 -23.94
N THR A 207 16.12 -46.14 -23.75
CA THR A 207 17.57 -45.98 -23.93
C THR A 207 18.34 -46.85 -22.94
N LEU A 208 17.87 -46.96 -21.68
CA LEU A 208 18.47 -47.82 -20.66
C LEU A 208 18.43 -49.31 -21.09
N GLU A 209 17.30 -49.80 -21.59
CA GLU A 209 17.21 -51.20 -22.04
C GLU A 209 18.10 -51.48 -23.25
N LEU A 210 18.18 -50.59 -24.23
CA LEU A 210 19.11 -50.70 -25.36
C LEU A 210 20.57 -50.70 -24.91
N THR A 211 20.91 -49.82 -23.96
CA THR A 211 22.26 -49.76 -23.41
C THR A 211 22.60 -51.03 -22.64
N ARG A 212 21.66 -51.58 -21.84
CA ARG A 212 21.81 -52.84 -21.11
C ARG A 212 22.09 -54.01 -22.06
N GLN A 213 21.37 -54.06 -23.18
CA GLN A 213 21.58 -55.08 -24.21
C GLN A 213 22.98 -54.96 -24.82
N ARG A 214 23.42 -53.75 -25.20
CA ARG A 214 24.74 -53.50 -25.79
C ARG A 214 25.91 -53.82 -24.85
N VAL A 215 25.72 -53.55 -23.53
CA VAL A 215 26.69 -53.93 -22.49
C VAL A 215 26.79 -55.47 -22.37
N ARG A 216 25.65 -56.18 -22.36
CA ARG A 216 25.63 -57.66 -22.35
C ARG A 216 26.33 -58.29 -23.58
N GLU A 217 26.24 -57.63 -24.74
CA GLU A 217 26.89 -58.01 -25.97
C GLU A 217 28.37 -57.58 -26.02
N GLY A 218 28.91 -56.96 -24.98
CA GLY A 218 30.28 -56.47 -24.94
C GLY A 218 30.58 -55.27 -25.84
N LYS A 219 29.51 -54.58 -26.38
CA LYS A 219 29.63 -53.44 -27.30
C LYS A 219 29.78 -52.10 -26.58
N LEU A 220 29.43 -52.02 -25.31
CA LEU A 220 29.54 -50.84 -24.46
C LEU A 220 30.13 -51.23 -23.11
N LEU A 221 30.75 -50.24 -22.44
CA LEU A 221 31.25 -50.39 -21.09
C LEU A 221 30.12 -50.29 -20.05
N PRO A 222 30.21 -51.00 -18.91
CA PRO A 222 29.19 -50.91 -17.85
C PRO A 222 28.93 -49.50 -17.35
N ILE A 223 29.92 -48.63 -17.34
CA ILE A 223 29.79 -47.22 -16.94
C ILE A 223 28.74 -46.44 -17.75
N GLU A 224 28.48 -46.82 -19.01
CA GLU A 224 27.47 -46.18 -19.82
C GLU A 224 26.06 -46.55 -19.34
N LEU A 225 25.87 -47.74 -18.77
CA LEU A 225 24.61 -48.12 -18.12
C LEU A 225 24.33 -47.26 -16.89
N ASP A 226 25.36 -47.05 -16.05
CA ASP A 226 25.23 -46.22 -14.84
C ASP A 226 24.86 -44.76 -15.18
N LYS A 227 25.47 -44.21 -16.24
CA LYS A 227 25.10 -42.83 -16.71
C LYS A 227 23.64 -42.73 -17.10
N ILE A 228 23.11 -43.70 -17.85
CA ILE A 228 21.70 -43.67 -18.26
C ILE A 228 20.76 -43.90 -17.08
N ALA A 229 21.15 -44.75 -16.10
CA ALA A 229 20.40 -44.98 -14.88
C ALA A 229 20.28 -43.69 -14.03
N VAL A 230 21.37 -42.91 -13.91
CA VAL A 230 21.36 -41.60 -13.25
C VAL A 230 20.45 -40.62 -14.00
N ASN A 231 20.49 -40.59 -15.34
CA ASN A 231 19.60 -39.73 -16.13
C ASN A 231 18.12 -40.11 -15.95
N LEU A 232 17.80 -41.40 -15.81
CA LEU A 232 16.43 -41.85 -15.52
C LEU A 232 15.95 -41.34 -14.15
N GLN A 233 16.78 -41.50 -13.13
CA GLN A 233 16.48 -41.01 -11.79
C GLN A 233 16.26 -39.47 -11.79
N ALA A 234 17.10 -38.73 -12.51
CA ALA A 234 16.93 -37.27 -12.66
C ALA A 234 15.62 -36.92 -13.39
N ALA A 235 15.20 -37.64 -14.41
CA ALA A 235 13.94 -37.43 -15.11
C ALA A 235 12.73 -37.75 -14.23
N GLU A 236 12.78 -38.81 -13.42
CA GLU A 236 11.73 -39.16 -12.46
C GLU A 236 11.61 -38.11 -11.33
N SER A 237 12.76 -37.64 -10.80
CA SER A 237 12.78 -36.55 -9.82
C SER A 237 12.12 -35.26 -10.38
N ARG A 238 12.47 -34.90 -11.63
CA ARG A 238 11.87 -33.74 -12.28
C ARG A 238 10.36 -33.85 -12.43
N LEU A 239 9.80 -35.01 -12.72
CA LEU A 239 8.34 -35.20 -12.76
C LEU A 239 7.71 -35.01 -11.39
N ALA A 240 8.37 -35.48 -10.32
CA ALA A 240 7.94 -35.29 -8.96
C ALA A 240 7.96 -33.78 -8.58
N ASP A 241 9.02 -33.06 -8.93
CA ASP A 241 9.17 -31.62 -8.72
C ASP A 241 8.05 -30.83 -9.43
N LEU A 242 7.78 -31.13 -10.72
CA LEU A 242 6.68 -30.49 -11.46
C LEU A 242 5.32 -30.71 -10.78
N SER A 243 5.10 -31.89 -10.20
CA SER A 243 3.85 -32.22 -9.51
C SER A 243 3.73 -31.46 -8.18
N ALA A 244 4.83 -31.34 -7.44
CA ALA A 244 4.90 -30.56 -6.20
C ALA A 244 4.71 -29.06 -6.47
N ASP A 245 5.41 -28.52 -7.47
CA ASP A 245 5.28 -27.11 -7.88
C ASP A 245 3.85 -26.77 -8.31
N ALA A 246 3.17 -27.67 -9.05
CA ALA A 246 1.79 -27.49 -9.44
C ALA A 246 0.86 -27.45 -8.22
N GLN A 247 1.11 -28.23 -7.17
CA GLN A 247 0.36 -28.17 -5.92
C GLN A 247 0.62 -26.84 -5.20
N LEU A 248 1.87 -26.39 -5.13
CA LEU A 248 2.22 -25.09 -4.55
C LEU A 248 1.50 -23.92 -5.24
N GLN A 249 1.43 -23.93 -6.58
CA GLN A 249 0.69 -22.90 -7.32
C GLN A 249 -0.82 -22.93 -7.02
N ARG A 250 -1.42 -24.09 -6.83
CA ARG A 250 -2.83 -24.20 -6.38
C ARG A 250 -3.02 -23.65 -4.97
N HIS A 251 -2.08 -23.89 -4.06
CA HIS A 251 -2.12 -23.30 -2.72
C HIS A 251 -2.02 -21.78 -2.76
N ILE A 252 -1.15 -21.22 -3.64
CA ILE A 252 -1.06 -19.76 -3.85
C ILE A 252 -2.41 -19.22 -4.35
N LEU A 253 -3.01 -19.88 -5.35
CA LEU A 253 -4.35 -19.49 -5.84
C LEU A 253 -5.40 -19.56 -4.74
N ALA A 254 -5.40 -20.62 -3.90
CA ALA A 254 -6.31 -20.74 -2.78
C ALA A 254 -6.21 -19.56 -1.81
N LEU A 255 -4.96 -19.16 -1.45
CA LEU A 255 -4.72 -18.00 -0.59
C LEU A 255 -5.21 -16.69 -1.22
N LEU A 256 -4.98 -16.50 -2.52
CA LEU A 256 -5.41 -15.30 -3.24
C LEU A 256 -6.94 -15.20 -3.34
N LEU A 257 -7.62 -16.35 -3.40
CA LEU A 257 -9.08 -16.48 -3.50
C LEU A 257 -9.79 -16.55 -2.14
N ASP A 258 -9.04 -16.60 -1.05
CA ASP A 258 -9.55 -16.89 0.30
C ASP A 258 -10.34 -18.22 0.37
N GLU A 259 -9.82 -19.27 -0.25
CA GLU A 259 -10.41 -20.59 -0.30
C GLU A 259 -9.64 -21.63 0.53
N PRO A 260 -10.31 -22.69 1.00
CA PRO A 260 -9.62 -23.77 1.68
C PRO A 260 -8.69 -24.54 0.75
N LEU A 261 -7.61 -25.12 1.33
CA LEU A 261 -6.71 -26.00 0.61
C LEU A 261 -7.42 -27.34 0.27
N PRO A 262 -7.10 -27.96 -0.89
CA PRO A 262 -5.94 -27.72 -1.78
C PRO A 262 -6.13 -26.60 -2.80
N GLY A 263 -7.25 -25.88 -2.80
CA GLY A 263 -7.54 -24.79 -3.73
C GLY A 263 -8.13 -25.24 -5.07
N PRO A 264 -8.34 -24.27 -6.00
CA PRO A 264 -8.96 -24.55 -7.28
C PRO A 264 -8.03 -25.35 -8.19
N GLN A 265 -8.65 -26.14 -9.06
CA GLN A 265 -7.94 -26.89 -10.10
C GLN A 265 -8.41 -26.40 -11.50
N PRO A 266 -8.00 -25.19 -11.92
CA PRO A 266 -8.36 -24.72 -13.24
C PRO A 266 -7.69 -25.58 -14.32
N ASP A 267 -8.38 -25.76 -15.43
CA ASP A 267 -7.76 -26.26 -16.65
C ASP A 267 -6.98 -25.11 -17.31
N ALA A 268 -5.85 -24.80 -16.67
CA ALA A 268 -5.07 -23.63 -17.00
C ALA A 268 -4.33 -23.85 -18.33
N THR A 269 -4.45 -22.89 -19.23
CA THR A 269 -3.77 -22.93 -20.52
C THR A 269 -2.83 -21.74 -20.66
N LEU A 270 -1.62 -22.01 -21.17
CA LEU A 270 -0.67 -20.96 -21.49
C LEU A 270 -0.96 -20.48 -22.92
N PRO A 271 -1.25 -19.17 -23.13
CA PRO A 271 -1.58 -18.67 -24.46
C PRO A 271 -0.49 -18.99 -25.49
N ALA A 272 -0.88 -19.48 -26.65
CA ALA A 272 0.04 -19.85 -27.73
C ALA A 272 0.64 -18.63 -28.44
N ALA A 273 -0.10 -17.52 -28.49
CA ALA A 273 0.34 -16.26 -29.10
C ALA A 273 1.30 -15.51 -28.18
N ALA A 274 2.19 -14.72 -28.76
CA ALA A 274 2.99 -13.74 -28.03
C ALA A 274 2.07 -12.65 -27.48
N PRO A 275 2.36 -12.12 -26.26
CA PRO A 275 1.66 -10.94 -25.80
C PRO A 275 1.95 -9.73 -26.70
N PRO A 276 1.00 -8.79 -26.85
CA PRO A 276 1.17 -7.62 -27.71
C PRO A 276 2.26 -6.68 -27.16
N ARG A 277 2.95 -5.98 -28.05
CA ARG A 277 3.85 -4.89 -27.65
C ARG A 277 3.01 -3.65 -27.40
N TRP A 278 3.08 -3.14 -26.16
CA TRP A 278 2.26 -1.99 -25.78
C TRP A 278 2.91 -0.66 -26.17
N ARG A 279 2.07 0.27 -26.60
CA ARG A 279 2.41 1.68 -26.74
C ARG A 279 2.20 2.36 -25.39
N LEU A 280 3.28 2.80 -24.77
CA LEU A 280 3.20 3.51 -23.51
C LEU A 280 2.82 4.97 -23.74
N ALA A 281 1.95 5.52 -22.90
CA ALA A 281 1.69 6.95 -22.83
C ALA A 281 2.96 7.72 -22.40
N ALA A 282 2.95 9.05 -22.44
CA ALA A 282 4.09 9.84 -21.98
C ALA A 282 4.47 9.49 -20.52
N PRO A 283 5.78 9.54 -20.18
CA PRO A 283 6.23 9.18 -18.83
C PRO A 283 5.46 9.89 -17.71
N ALA A 284 5.17 11.17 -17.88
CA ALA A 284 4.43 11.95 -16.90
C ALA A 284 3.01 11.41 -16.67
N ASP A 285 2.30 11.01 -17.74
CA ASP A 285 0.93 10.50 -17.66
C ASP A 285 0.88 9.13 -16.97
N VAL A 286 1.85 8.24 -17.29
CA VAL A 286 1.95 6.93 -16.66
C VAL A 286 2.26 7.06 -15.18
N LEU A 287 3.22 7.92 -14.80
CA LEU A 287 3.58 8.16 -13.41
C LEU A 287 2.40 8.74 -12.61
N ALA A 288 1.59 9.62 -13.20
CA ALA A 288 0.44 10.20 -12.54
C ALA A 288 -0.67 9.17 -12.21
N GLN A 289 -0.74 8.06 -12.94
CA GLN A 289 -1.72 7.00 -12.71
C GLN A 289 -1.27 5.98 -11.65
N ARG A 290 0.02 5.92 -11.32
CA ARG A 290 0.56 4.96 -10.35
C ARG A 290 0.06 5.23 -8.93
N PRO A 291 -0.48 4.21 -8.24
CA PRO A 291 -0.98 4.38 -6.87
C PRO A 291 0.10 4.81 -5.86
N ASP A 292 1.34 4.34 -6.01
CA ASP A 292 2.47 4.69 -5.15
C ASP A 292 2.86 6.18 -5.29
N VAL A 293 2.84 6.71 -6.51
CA VAL A 293 3.08 8.13 -6.80
C VAL A 293 1.94 9.00 -6.27
N GLN A 294 0.68 8.59 -6.49
CA GLN A 294 -0.49 9.30 -5.95
C GLN A 294 -0.45 9.36 -4.43
N ARG A 295 -0.12 8.26 -3.77
CA ARG A 295 0.05 8.20 -2.31
C ARG A 295 1.14 9.15 -1.82
N ALA A 296 2.31 9.16 -2.47
CA ALA A 296 3.42 10.03 -2.09
C ALA A 296 3.04 11.51 -2.26
N ARG A 297 2.30 11.87 -3.33
CA ARG A 297 1.79 13.22 -3.55
C ARG A 297 0.82 13.65 -2.45
N LEU A 298 -0.15 12.80 -2.11
CA LEU A 298 -1.09 13.04 -1.00
C LEU A 298 -0.36 13.15 0.35
N GLY A 299 0.78 12.47 0.52
CA GLY A 299 1.66 12.64 1.67
C GLY A 299 2.22 14.07 1.77
N VAL A 300 2.65 14.66 0.65
CA VAL A 300 3.10 16.07 0.60
C VAL A 300 1.95 17.02 0.95
N ASP A 301 0.74 16.78 0.42
CA ASP A 301 -0.43 17.61 0.73
C ASP A 301 -0.78 17.54 2.23
N ALA A 302 -0.69 16.35 2.84
CA ALA A 302 -0.90 16.18 4.28
C ALA A 302 0.16 16.91 5.12
N ALA A 303 1.44 16.81 4.73
CA ALA A 303 2.53 17.50 5.43
C ALA A 303 2.43 19.03 5.30
N LEU A 304 2.04 19.53 4.13
CA LEU A 304 1.78 20.96 3.92
C LEU A 304 0.65 21.46 4.81
N ALA A 305 -0.44 20.70 4.91
CA ALA A 305 -1.56 21.05 5.80
C ALA A 305 -1.12 21.06 7.29
N LYS A 306 -0.28 20.09 7.72
CA LYS A 306 0.28 20.08 9.08
C LYS A 306 1.21 21.28 9.34
N LEU A 307 2.02 21.70 8.35
CA LEU A 307 2.83 22.91 8.47
C LEU A 307 1.93 24.13 8.72
N ARG A 308 0.85 24.27 7.96
CA ARG A 308 -0.14 25.36 8.16
C ARG A 308 -0.80 25.30 9.53
N VAL A 309 -1.09 24.11 10.07
CA VAL A 309 -1.55 23.96 11.46
C VAL A 309 -0.54 24.54 12.44
N SER A 310 0.76 24.18 12.32
CA SER A 310 1.81 24.67 13.21
C SER A 310 2.05 26.18 13.08
N GLU A 311 1.85 26.75 11.90
CA GLU A 311 1.87 28.20 11.67
C GLU A 311 0.67 28.88 12.37
N ALA A 312 -0.52 28.30 12.24
CA ALA A 312 -1.73 28.81 12.88
C ALA A 312 -1.70 28.74 14.42
N GLU A 313 -0.95 27.78 15.01
CA GLU A 313 -0.77 27.66 16.46
C GLU A 313 -0.02 28.82 17.10
N ARG A 314 0.67 29.65 16.32
CA ARG A 314 1.37 30.86 16.77
C ARG A 314 0.44 32.04 17.03
N TYR A 315 -0.81 31.99 16.53
CA TYR A 315 -1.79 33.06 16.65
C TYR A 315 -2.72 32.85 17.86
N PRO A 316 -3.34 33.96 18.35
CA PRO A 316 -4.26 33.88 19.48
C PRO A 316 -5.46 33.00 19.16
N ARG A 317 -5.88 32.17 20.11
CA ARG A 317 -7.07 31.32 20.00
C ARG A 317 -8.22 31.91 20.78
N LEU A 318 -9.39 32.03 20.15
CA LEU A 318 -10.61 32.54 20.75
C LEU A 318 -11.61 31.40 20.92
N SER A 319 -12.03 31.14 22.15
CA SER A 319 -13.08 30.18 22.44
C SER A 319 -14.19 30.79 23.28
N PHE A 320 -15.41 30.36 23.04
CA PHE A 320 -16.59 30.73 23.82
C PHE A 320 -17.01 29.50 24.62
N SER A 321 -17.44 29.76 25.87
CA SER A 321 -18.05 28.74 26.71
C SER A 321 -19.27 29.27 27.38
N ALA A 322 -20.30 28.45 27.45
CA ALA A 322 -21.53 28.72 28.21
C ALA A 322 -21.81 27.52 29.12
N GLY A 323 -22.18 27.79 30.35
CA GLY A 323 -22.41 26.72 31.32
C GLY A 323 -23.48 27.03 32.32
N LEU A 324 -24.13 26.00 32.77
CA LEU A 324 -25.01 26.01 33.94
C LEU A 324 -24.38 25.09 34.98
N SER A 325 -24.08 25.62 36.14
CA SER A 325 -23.52 24.86 37.24
C SER A 325 -24.38 25.04 38.49
N THR A 326 -24.37 24.04 39.34
CA THR A 326 -25.04 24.11 40.64
C THR A 326 -24.16 23.34 41.64
N GLY A 327 -24.22 23.76 42.91
CA GLY A 327 -23.45 23.14 43.97
C GLY A 327 -23.97 23.45 45.36
N GLY A 328 -23.63 22.58 46.31
CA GLY A 328 -24.01 22.71 47.71
C GLY A 328 -23.09 21.92 48.61
N THR A 329 -23.20 22.14 49.90
CA THR A 329 -22.44 21.47 50.95
C THR A 329 -23.13 20.19 51.46
N THR A 330 -24.42 20.05 51.18
CA THR A 330 -25.21 18.85 51.55
C THR A 330 -25.81 18.20 50.31
N ALA A 331 -26.12 16.92 50.40
CA ALA A 331 -26.70 16.17 49.28
C ALA A 331 -28.14 16.60 48.96
N SER A 332 -28.80 17.39 49.82
CA SER A 332 -30.12 17.98 49.55
C SER A 332 -30.05 19.32 48.82
N ASP A 333 -28.96 20.08 48.99
CA ASP A 333 -28.87 21.48 48.54
C ASP A 333 -28.07 21.64 47.24
N TRP A 334 -27.59 20.55 46.67
CA TRP A 334 -26.73 20.60 45.50
C TRP A 334 -27.40 21.19 44.24
N LEU A 335 -28.75 21.25 44.19
CA LEU A 335 -29.52 21.87 43.13
C LEU A 335 -30.10 23.26 43.52
N ALA A 336 -29.85 23.73 44.73
CA ALA A 336 -30.54 24.91 45.28
C ALA A 336 -30.04 26.26 44.68
N GLN A 337 -28.83 26.30 44.12
CA GLN A 337 -28.24 27.54 43.61
C GLN A 337 -27.68 27.35 42.18
N PRO A 338 -28.53 27.33 41.15
CA PRO A 338 -28.08 27.27 39.78
C PRO A 338 -27.40 28.60 39.36
N LEU A 339 -26.19 28.48 38.80
CA LEU A 339 -25.41 29.59 38.25
C LEU A 339 -25.22 29.42 36.75
N ALA A 340 -25.71 30.34 35.96
CA ALA A 340 -25.43 30.41 34.54
C ALA A 340 -24.18 31.28 34.31
N SER A 341 -23.27 30.79 33.48
CA SER A 341 -22.04 31.48 33.10
C SER A 341 -21.88 31.53 31.60
N PHE A 342 -21.37 32.66 31.11
CA PHE A 342 -20.90 32.79 29.73
C PHE A 342 -19.50 33.41 29.78
N ALA A 343 -18.54 32.82 29.06
CA ALA A 343 -17.17 33.28 29.01
C ALA A 343 -16.62 33.27 27.59
N ALA A 344 -15.83 34.29 27.28
CA ALA A 344 -14.96 34.31 26.11
C ALA A 344 -13.53 34.20 26.60
N ASN A 345 -12.81 33.20 26.09
CA ASN A 345 -11.43 32.95 26.48
C ASN A 345 -10.50 33.22 25.28
N LEU A 346 -9.58 34.17 25.45
CA LEU A 346 -8.54 34.47 24.47
C LEU A 346 -7.21 33.94 25.01
N VAL A 347 -6.64 32.95 24.35
CA VAL A 347 -5.34 32.40 24.68
C VAL A 347 -4.31 32.94 23.70
N VAL A 348 -3.33 33.72 24.21
CA VAL A 348 -2.21 34.26 23.43
C VAL A 348 -0.95 33.57 23.83
N PRO A 349 -0.26 32.82 22.93
CA PRO A 349 0.89 31.99 23.26
C PRO A 349 2.19 32.83 23.35
N MET A 350 2.25 33.82 24.27
CA MET A 350 3.39 34.75 24.36
C MET A 350 4.64 34.15 25.04
N ILE A 351 4.47 33.15 25.91
CA ILE A 351 5.59 32.57 26.70
C ILE A 351 6.19 31.36 25.97
N ASP A 352 5.40 30.63 25.18
CA ASP A 352 5.80 29.38 24.52
C ASP A 352 6.34 29.58 23.09
N TRP A 353 6.75 30.80 22.77
CA TRP A 353 7.14 31.16 21.40
C TRP A 353 8.25 30.27 20.83
N GLN A 354 9.28 29.99 21.62
CA GLN A 354 10.38 29.13 21.22
C GLN A 354 9.91 27.68 20.92
N ARG A 355 8.99 27.15 21.73
CA ARG A 355 8.42 25.82 21.51
C ARG A 355 7.61 25.77 20.19
N LEU A 356 6.83 26.80 19.90
CA LEU A 356 6.04 26.90 18.68
C LEU A 356 6.93 27.06 17.43
N ASP A 357 8.04 27.79 17.53
CA ASP A 357 9.01 27.89 16.44
C ASP A 357 9.66 26.55 16.15
N LEU A 358 10.05 25.78 17.19
CA LEU A 358 10.58 24.42 17.01
C LEU A 358 9.53 23.46 16.39
N GLN A 359 8.26 23.58 16.79
CA GLN A 359 7.18 22.78 16.19
C GLN A 359 6.98 23.10 14.71
N ARG A 360 7.01 24.40 14.35
CA ARG A 360 6.92 24.83 12.95
C ARG A 360 8.13 24.32 12.15
N GLU A 361 9.34 24.43 12.68
CA GLU A 361 10.55 23.96 12.01
C GLU A 361 10.52 22.43 11.83
N GLY A 362 10.01 21.71 12.84
CA GLY A 362 9.75 20.27 12.73
C GLY A 362 8.77 19.90 11.63
N ALA A 363 7.64 20.65 11.55
CA ALA A 363 6.64 20.45 10.50
C ALA A 363 7.18 20.79 9.11
N ARG A 364 8.05 21.82 9.00
CA ARG A 364 8.74 22.16 7.76
C ARG A 364 9.71 21.05 7.32
N THR A 365 10.49 20.54 8.26
CA THR A 365 11.39 19.41 8.00
C THR A 365 10.61 18.15 7.57
N GLU A 366 9.44 17.90 8.15
CA GLU A 366 8.53 16.81 7.71
C GLU A 366 8.08 17.03 6.26
N LEU A 367 7.69 18.27 5.88
CA LEU A 367 7.30 18.61 4.51
C LEU A 367 8.47 18.39 3.54
N ASP A 368 9.67 18.87 3.86
CA ASP A 368 10.85 18.71 3.02
C ASP A 368 11.22 17.21 2.86
N THR A 369 11.15 16.44 3.93
CA THR A 369 11.37 14.99 3.92
C THR A 369 10.34 14.28 3.03
N THR A 370 9.07 14.68 3.12
CA THR A 370 8.00 14.09 2.33
C THR A 370 8.13 14.45 0.84
N ALA A 371 8.57 15.69 0.53
CA ALA A 371 8.86 16.12 -0.84
C ALA A 371 10.05 15.34 -1.45
N LEU A 372 11.11 15.08 -0.67
CA LEU A 372 12.21 14.21 -1.08
C LEU A 372 11.74 12.76 -1.31
N THR A 373 10.82 12.26 -0.48
CA THR A 373 10.22 10.92 -0.63
C THR A 373 9.40 10.84 -1.92
N LEU A 374 8.64 11.87 -2.27
CA LEU A 374 7.93 11.94 -3.56
C LEU A 374 8.90 11.88 -4.72
N ARG A 375 9.99 12.66 -4.68
CA ARG A 375 11.02 12.66 -5.73
C ARG A 375 11.68 11.28 -5.88
N ASP A 376 12.03 10.62 -4.78
CA ASP A 376 12.58 9.26 -4.77
C ASP A 376 11.59 8.24 -5.34
N THR A 377 10.30 8.37 -4.97
CA THR A 377 9.22 7.51 -5.51
C THR A 377 9.07 7.68 -7.03
N LEU A 378 9.10 8.92 -7.53
CA LEU A 378 9.05 9.20 -8.96
C LEU A 378 10.25 8.60 -9.72
N GLN A 379 11.47 8.74 -9.18
CA GLN A 379 12.67 8.16 -9.78
C GLN A 379 12.62 6.62 -9.78
N LYS A 380 12.21 6.01 -8.68
CA LYS A 380 12.06 4.56 -8.57
C LYS A 380 10.97 4.03 -9.51
N ALA A 381 9.84 4.73 -9.60
CA ALA A 381 8.76 4.37 -10.50
C ALA A 381 9.19 4.42 -11.97
N LEU A 382 9.93 5.46 -12.37
CA LEU A 382 10.49 5.59 -13.72
C LEU A 382 11.49 4.47 -14.02
N ALA A 383 12.43 4.21 -13.10
CA ALA A 383 13.41 3.13 -13.23
C ALA A 383 12.76 1.73 -13.28
N ASP A 384 11.71 1.51 -12.49
CA ASP A 384 10.94 0.26 -12.49
C ASP A 384 10.29 0.03 -13.86
N ILE A 385 9.58 1.02 -14.42
CA ILE A 385 8.93 0.90 -15.74
C ILE A 385 9.97 0.58 -16.83
N GLU A 386 11.09 1.32 -16.87
CA GLU A 386 12.15 1.07 -17.84
C GLU A 386 12.78 -0.31 -17.69
N SER A 387 13.01 -0.75 -16.45
CA SER A 387 13.56 -2.08 -16.16
C SER A 387 12.59 -3.18 -16.61
N GLN A 388 11.28 -3.05 -16.32
CA GLN A 388 10.29 -4.05 -16.74
C GLN A 388 10.13 -4.06 -18.26
N ARG A 389 10.23 -2.91 -18.92
CA ARG A 389 10.20 -2.81 -20.38
C ARG A 389 11.40 -3.54 -21.02
N ILE A 390 12.61 -3.33 -20.52
CA ILE A 390 13.82 -4.02 -20.98
C ILE A 390 13.69 -5.52 -20.78
N GLU A 391 13.20 -5.97 -19.63
CA GLU A 391 13.01 -7.39 -19.34
C GLU A 391 11.93 -8.04 -20.23
N ALA A 392 10.85 -7.32 -20.53
CA ALA A 392 9.80 -7.80 -21.44
C ALA A 392 10.35 -7.94 -22.89
N GLU A 393 11.13 -6.97 -23.36
CA GLU A 393 11.77 -7.01 -24.67
C GLU A 393 12.80 -8.15 -24.76
N ARG A 394 13.65 -8.32 -23.72
CA ARG A 394 14.58 -9.44 -23.62
C ARG A 394 13.86 -10.78 -23.70
N ALA A 395 12.77 -10.96 -22.95
CA ALA A 395 11.98 -12.19 -22.97
C ALA A 395 11.38 -12.46 -24.36
N ALA A 396 10.90 -11.42 -25.04
CA ALA A 396 10.38 -11.53 -26.41
C ALA A 396 11.48 -11.97 -27.40
N GLN A 397 12.67 -11.39 -27.34
CA GLN A 397 13.80 -11.75 -28.19
C GLN A 397 14.27 -13.20 -27.94
N GLN A 398 14.36 -13.62 -26.68
CA GLN A 398 14.72 -14.99 -26.30
C GLN A 398 13.72 -16.01 -26.83
N TRP A 399 12.43 -15.72 -26.72
CA TRP A 399 11.38 -16.59 -27.26
C TRP A 399 11.45 -16.69 -28.79
N GLN A 400 11.61 -15.54 -29.49
CA GLN A 400 11.78 -15.52 -30.95
C GLN A 400 12.99 -16.31 -31.42
N ALA A 401 14.14 -16.16 -30.73
CA ALA A 401 15.35 -16.93 -31.02
C ALA A 401 15.14 -18.43 -30.83
N ASN A 402 14.35 -18.85 -29.83
CA ASN A 402 14.09 -20.26 -29.57
C ASN A 402 13.15 -20.88 -30.63
N ALA A 403 12.29 -20.12 -31.30
CA ALA A 403 11.41 -20.62 -32.35
C ALA A 403 12.21 -21.27 -33.52
N GLY A 404 13.40 -20.77 -33.80
CA GLY A 404 14.32 -21.39 -34.75
C GLY A 404 14.81 -22.75 -34.28
N ARG A 405 15.27 -22.84 -33.03
CA ARG A 405 15.77 -24.09 -32.41
C ARG A 405 14.69 -25.17 -32.36
N LEU A 406 13.45 -24.81 -32.02
CA LEU A 406 12.34 -25.75 -31.97
C LEU A 406 12.02 -26.31 -33.35
N ARG A 407 12.00 -25.46 -34.39
CA ARG A 407 11.80 -25.92 -35.78
C ARG A 407 12.90 -26.84 -36.24
N GLU A 408 14.15 -26.52 -35.93
CA GLU A 408 15.31 -27.31 -36.28
C GLU A 408 15.31 -28.68 -35.55
N ALA A 409 15.00 -28.70 -34.26
CA ALA A 409 14.87 -29.94 -33.48
C ALA A 409 13.73 -30.83 -34.02
N THR A 410 12.60 -30.23 -34.41
CA THR A 410 11.46 -30.96 -34.97
C THR A 410 11.81 -31.58 -36.33
N GLU A 411 12.50 -30.85 -37.20
CA GLU A 411 12.90 -31.40 -38.50
C GLU A 411 14.00 -32.44 -38.36
N ASN A 412 14.98 -32.25 -37.46
CA ASN A 412 16.01 -33.23 -37.19
C ASN A 412 15.43 -34.55 -36.66
N GLU A 413 14.47 -34.49 -35.73
CA GLU A 413 13.80 -35.70 -35.23
C GLU A 413 13.01 -36.38 -36.33
N ARG A 414 12.24 -35.67 -37.13
CA ARG A 414 11.50 -36.22 -38.26
C ARG A 414 12.41 -36.94 -39.27
N LEU A 415 13.52 -36.31 -39.62
CA LEU A 415 14.52 -36.91 -40.53
C LEU A 415 15.21 -38.15 -39.92
N ALA A 416 15.54 -38.09 -38.62
CA ALA A 416 16.16 -39.22 -37.91
C ALA A 416 15.19 -40.40 -37.80
N GLN A 417 13.88 -40.13 -37.56
CA GLN A 417 12.86 -41.17 -37.57
C GLN A 417 12.77 -41.88 -38.92
N LEU A 418 12.64 -41.11 -40.04
CA LEU A 418 12.60 -41.68 -41.37
C LEU A 418 13.84 -42.56 -41.72
N ARG A 419 15.05 -42.06 -41.34
CA ARG A 419 16.31 -42.81 -41.55
C ARG A 419 16.35 -44.06 -40.68
N TYR A 420 15.80 -44.04 -39.50
CA TYR A 420 15.69 -45.23 -38.65
C TYR A 420 14.73 -46.26 -39.27
N GLU A 421 13.54 -45.83 -39.77
CA GLU A 421 12.57 -46.70 -40.38
C GLU A 421 13.11 -47.43 -41.61
N VAL A 422 13.98 -46.80 -42.40
CA VAL A 422 14.65 -47.43 -43.54
C VAL A 422 15.97 -48.13 -43.17
N GLY A 423 16.32 -48.20 -41.89
CA GLY A 423 17.52 -48.89 -41.41
C GLY A 423 18.84 -48.13 -41.64
N ALA A 424 18.81 -46.85 -41.98
CA ALA A 424 20.00 -46.05 -42.31
C ALA A 424 20.72 -45.50 -41.07
N VAL A 425 20.06 -45.43 -39.91
CA VAL A 425 20.65 -45.00 -38.62
C VAL A 425 20.22 -45.95 -37.51
N ALA A 426 21.03 -46.00 -36.43
CA ALA A 426 20.69 -46.80 -35.28
C ALA A 426 19.55 -46.21 -34.45
N ARG A 427 18.79 -47.06 -33.77
CA ARG A 427 17.69 -46.62 -32.87
C ARG A 427 18.17 -45.65 -31.81
N ALA A 428 19.39 -45.81 -31.30
CA ALA A 428 19.96 -44.91 -30.30
C ALA A 428 20.12 -43.48 -30.81
N ASP A 429 20.49 -43.29 -32.07
CA ASP A 429 20.68 -41.97 -32.69
C ASP A 429 19.34 -41.27 -32.87
N TRP A 430 18.30 -42.01 -33.25
CA TRP A 430 16.94 -41.46 -33.31
C TRP A 430 16.43 -41.12 -31.92
N LEU A 431 16.61 -41.94 -30.88
CA LEU A 431 16.20 -41.62 -29.51
C LEU A 431 16.90 -40.36 -28.97
N GLN A 432 18.16 -40.14 -29.36
CA GLN A 432 18.88 -38.91 -28.99
C GLN A 432 18.28 -37.68 -29.62
N THR A 433 17.90 -37.70 -30.91
CA THR A 433 17.24 -36.57 -31.57
C THR A 433 15.84 -36.32 -31.00
N ARG A 434 15.11 -37.36 -30.60
CA ARG A 434 13.83 -37.27 -29.93
C ARG A 434 13.96 -36.66 -28.53
N SER A 435 15.01 -36.98 -27.77
CA SER A 435 15.30 -36.30 -26.48
C SER A 435 15.58 -34.82 -26.68
N ALA A 436 16.36 -34.46 -27.70
CA ALA A 436 16.64 -33.07 -28.03
C ALA A 436 15.35 -32.27 -28.42
N LEU A 437 14.42 -32.92 -29.11
CA LEU A 437 13.09 -32.30 -29.39
C LEU A 437 12.28 -32.05 -28.12
N LEU A 438 12.22 -33.04 -27.19
CA LEU A 438 11.52 -32.87 -25.91
C LEU A 438 12.13 -31.74 -25.09
N ASP A 439 13.48 -31.63 -25.07
CA ASP A 439 14.16 -30.51 -24.40
C ASP A 439 13.85 -29.17 -25.04
N ALA A 440 13.78 -29.06 -26.36
CA ALA A 440 13.39 -27.84 -27.09
C ALA A 440 11.93 -27.46 -26.82
N GLN A 441 11.02 -28.43 -26.74
CA GLN A 441 9.61 -28.21 -26.37
C GLN A 441 9.46 -27.72 -24.94
N GLN A 442 10.20 -28.27 -23.98
CA GLN A 442 10.22 -27.80 -22.60
C GLN A 442 10.78 -26.38 -22.51
N ALA A 443 11.85 -26.06 -23.27
CA ALA A 443 12.40 -24.71 -23.33
C ALA A 443 11.38 -23.71 -23.89
N GLU A 444 10.62 -24.10 -24.92
CA GLU A 444 9.55 -23.29 -25.49
C GLU A 444 8.50 -22.91 -24.44
N ILE A 445 8.00 -23.87 -23.66
CA ILE A 445 7.00 -23.60 -22.61
C ILE A 445 7.57 -22.64 -21.57
N ARG A 446 8.83 -22.85 -21.13
CA ARG A 446 9.47 -21.98 -20.12
C ARG A 446 9.66 -20.55 -20.63
N LEU A 447 10.11 -20.37 -21.86
CA LEU A 447 10.32 -19.04 -22.44
C LEU A 447 9.01 -18.32 -22.70
N ARG A 448 7.96 -19.03 -23.12
CA ARG A 448 6.60 -18.50 -23.26
C ARG A 448 6.06 -18.04 -21.91
N LEU A 449 6.17 -18.86 -20.88
CA LEU A 449 5.80 -18.46 -19.51
C LEU A 449 6.54 -17.19 -19.10
N THR A 450 7.88 -17.16 -19.27
CA THR A 450 8.71 -16.00 -18.91
C THR A 450 8.21 -14.75 -19.62
N GLN A 451 7.87 -14.82 -20.88
CA GLN A 451 7.35 -13.68 -21.65
C GLN A 451 6.04 -13.16 -21.06
N TRP A 452 5.09 -14.04 -20.72
CA TRP A 452 3.80 -13.65 -20.11
C TRP A 452 3.99 -13.06 -18.71
N LEU A 453 4.89 -13.63 -17.89
CA LEU A 453 5.20 -13.09 -16.56
C LEU A 453 5.83 -11.68 -16.65
N ARG A 454 6.77 -11.45 -17.59
CA ARG A 454 7.37 -10.12 -17.80
C ARG A 454 6.36 -9.11 -18.31
N GLN A 455 5.42 -9.53 -19.14
CA GLN A 455 4.33 -8.67 -19.58
C GLN A 455 3.39 -8.28 -18.43
N SER A 456 3.06 -9.22 -17.52
CA SER A 456 2.31 -8.95 -16.30
C SER A 456 3.03 -7.94 -15.40
N SER A 457 4.34 -8.12 -15.20
CA SER A 457 5.16 -7.20 -14.39
C SER A 457 5.21 -5.80 -15.02
N LEU A 458 5.33 -5.69 -16.34
CA LEU A 458 5.27 -4.41 -17.04
C LEU A 458 3.91 -3.74 -16.85
N PHE A 459 2.80 -4.47 -17.00
CA PHE A 459 1.46 -3.93 -16.75
C PHE A 459 1.30 -3.39 -15.33
N LYS A 460 1.78 -4.15 -14.34
CA LYS A 460 1.79 -3.72 -12.94
C LYS A 460 2.60 -2.44 -12.74
N SER A 461 3.77 -2.32 -13.38
CA SER A 461 4.62 -1.12 -13.28
C SER A 461 3.99 0.13 -13.92
N LEU A 462 3.09 -0.06 -14.89
CA LEU A 462 2.30 1.02 -15.51
C LEU A 462 1.15 1.54 -14.63
N GLY A 463 0.90 0.91 -13.48
CA GLY A 463 -0.21 1.29 -12.60
C GLY A 463 -1.54 0.63 -12.96
N GLY A 464 -1.57 -0.30 -13.92
CA GLY A 464 -2.77 -1.02 -14.31
C GLY A 464 -3.67 -0.22 -15.25
N ALA A 465 -3.09 0.65 -16.05
CA ALA A 465 -3.78 1.49 -17.03
C ALA A 465 -4.45 0.69 -18.13
#